data_a77dfd3d60c3475041afa542c4215c71
#
_entry.id   a77dfd3d60c3475041afa542c4215c71
#
_cell.length_a   1.000
_cell.length_b   1.000
_cell.length_c   1.000
_cell.angle_alpha   90.00
_cell.angle_beta   90.00
_cell.angle_gamma   90.00
#
_symmetry.space_group_name_H-M   'P 1'
#
loop_
_entity.id
_entity.type
_entity.pdbx_description
1 polymer ?
#
loop_
_entity_poly.entity_id
_entity_poly.type
_entity_poly.pdbx_seq_one_letter_code
_entity_poly.pdbx_strand_id
1 'polypeptide(L)'
;MQYFGTGEYPYKTILKQSDCPSVESIASDLSSIGYGTHVVHNNTATFYSRNNAFSKMGFDTFTSKELMNITEYTPSGSWPTDKVLVNETVKAMDATENQSDFVYTITVGSHGDYPAEKIIENPEITVTGAADEASNNQWEYYVNMIHNTDNFIANLIDAVNRRGEDTIIVMFGDHLPTMGLEDSDMKSGDIFKTKYATWNNFGLPKQDADLTAYQLLAHITGQMGIHEGTMFTYTQTQADSSTYQNGLDNLQYDLLYGERYAYNGEDLYPATDLVMDVEDVNVTSVRKNALNNTLAVYLSLIHI
;
A
#
# COMPACT_ATOMS: atom_id res chain seq x y z
N MET A 1 1.05 -4.62 -5.15
CA MET A 1 1.25 -5.98 -4.63
C MET A 1 1.10 -6.94 -5.79
N GLN A 2 2.21 -7.50 -6.28
CA GLN A 2 2.14 -8.63 -7.20
C GLN A 2 1.82 -9.85 -6.34
N TYR A 3 0.59 -10.22 -6.30
CA TYR A 3 0.22 -11.51 -5.83
C TYR A 3 0.46 -12.44 -7.01
N PHE A 4 1.59 -13.21 -6.94
CA PHE A 4 1.90 -14.24 -7.90
C PHE A 4 2.23 -13.79 -9.33
N GLY A 5 3.41 -13.90 -9.77
CA GLY A 5 4.00 -13.60 -11.08
C GLY A 5 3.21 -13.97 -12.34
N THR A 6 1.93 -13.67 -12.39
CA THR A 6 1.06 -13.93 -13.52
C THR A 6 1.20 -12.89 -14.66
N GLY A 7 2.11 -11.91 -14.53
CA GLY A 7 2.33 -10.88 -15.53
C GLY A 7 1.19 -9.86 -15.71
N GLU A 8 0.03 -10.13 -15.13
CA GLU A 8 -1.10 -9.21 -15.06
C GLU A 8 -1.35 -8.86 -13.60
N TYR A 9 -1.87 -7.68 -13.33
CA TYR A 9 -2.22 -7.25 -11.96
C TYR A 9 -3.26 -8.21 -11.37
N PRO A 10 -2.89 -9.19 -10.51
CA PRO A 10 -3.81 -10.25 -10.10
C PRO A 10 -5.05 -9.70 -9.40
N TYR A 11 -4.90 -8.70 -8.55
CA TYR A 11 -6.05 -8.09 -7.89
C TYR A 11 -6.96 -7.34 -8.87
N LYS A 12 -6.44 -6.83 -10.01
CA LYS A 12 -7.26 -6.19 -11.02
C LYS A 12 -8.07 -7.18 -11.82
N THR A 13 -7.51 -8.34 -12.11
CA THR A 13 -8.15 -9.37 -12.95
C THR A 13 -8.87 -10.42 -12.10
N ILE A 14 -8.22 -10.90 -11.05
CA ILE A 14 -8.72 -12.00 -10.21
C ILE A 14 -9.59 -11.47 -9.07
N LEU A 15 -9.08 -10.57 -8.22
CA LEU A 15 -9.80 -10.09 -7.04
C LEU A 15 -10.97 -9.17 -7.36
N LYS A 16 -11.02 -8.63 -8.56
CA LYS A 16 -12.13 -7.79 -9.04
C LYS A 16 -13.35 -8.61 -9.48
N GLN A 17 -13.16 -9.85 -9.94
CA GLN A 17 -14.24 -10.69 -10.39
C GLN A 17 -15.07 -11.17 -9.19
N SER A 18 -16.38 -11.24 -9.36
CA SER A 18 -17.30 -11.64 -8.29
C SER A 18 -17.13 -13.08 -7.81
N ASP A 19 -16.62 -13.92 -8.71
CA ASP A 19 -16.37 -15.36 -8.50
C ASP A 19 -14.93 -15.68 -8.06
N CYS A 20 -14.05 -14.65 -7.99
CA CYS A 20 -12.72 -14.87 -7.46
C CYS A 20 -12.80 -15.12 -5.95
N PRO A 21 -12.17 -16.18 -5.46
CA PRO A 21 -12.07 -16.44 -4.04
C PRO A 21 -11.27 -15.33 -3.33
N SER A 22 -11.47 -15.19 -2.05
CA SER A 22 -10.54 -14.49 -1.17
C SER A 22 -9.18 -15.21 -1.15
N VAL A 23 -8.14 -14.50 -0.79
CA VAL A 23 -6.78 -15.00 -0.84
C VAL A 23 -6.04 -14.73 0.46
N GLU A 24 -5.14 -15.64 0.83
CA GLU A 24 -4.18 -15.39 1.91
C GLU A 24 -3.35 -14.14 1.59
N SER A 25 -3.21 -13.28 2.57
CA SER A 25 -2.32 -12.12 2.51
C SER A 25 -1.75 -11.84 3.90
N ILE A 26 -0.78 -10.93 3.99
CA ILE A 26 -0.26 -10.47 5.28
C ILE A 26 -1.37 -9.94 6.20
N ALA A 27 -2.43 -9.32 5.66
CA ALA A 27 -3.54 -8.84 6.47
C ALA A 27 -4.32 -10.01 7.08
N SER A 28 -4.69 -11.02 6.29
CA SER A 28 -5.40 -12.20 6.81
C SER A 28 -4.55 -12.98 7.82
N ASP A 29 -3.24 -13.09 7.60
CA ASP A 29 -2.33 -13.81 8.49
C ASP A 29 -2.19 -13.09 9.84
N LEU A 30 -1.98 -11.77 9.82
CA LEU A 30 -1.88 -10.98 11.04
C LEU A 30 -3.22 -10.87 11.77
N SER A 31 -4.34 -10.76 11.05
CA SER A 31 -5.67 -10.79 11.64
C SER A 31 -5.94 -12.09 12.40
N SER A 32 -5.45 -13.24 11.89
CA SER A 32 -5.62 -14.54 12.54
C SER A 32 -4.97 -14.62 13.94
N ILE A 33 -3.99 -13.77 14.22
CA ILE A 33 -3.31 -13.66 15.50
C ILE A 33 -3.68 -12.39 16.28
N GLY A 34 -4.77 -11.72 15.88
CA GLY A 34 -5.40 -10.64 16.63
C GLY A 34 -4.92 -9.23 16.31
N TYR A 35 -4.29 -9.01 15.14
CA TYR A 35 -4.02 -7.65 14.67
C TYR A 35 -5.26 -7.02 14.04
N GLY A 36 -5.48 -5.73 14.27
CA GLY A 36 -6.32 -4.90 13.42
C GLY A 36 -5.64 -4.66 12.05
N THR A 37 -6.41 -4.69 10.97
CA THR A 37 -5.83 -4.60 9.63
C THR A 37 -6.44 -3.48 8.82
N HIS A 38 -5.63 -2.50 8.44
CA HIS A 38 -6.08 -1.23 7.90
C HIS A 38 -5.37 -0.87 6.60
N VAL A 39 -6.11 -0.29 5.65
CA VAL A 39 -5.52 0.37 4.48
C VAL A 39 -5.78 1.86 4.54
N VAL A 40 -4.76 2.65 4.22
CA VAL A 40 -4.85 4.12 4.12
C VAL A 40 -4.27 4.54 2.78
N HIS A 41 -5.05 5.27 1.96
CA HIS A 41 -4.58 5.70 0.66
C HIS A 41 -5.22 7.02 0.21
N ASN A 42 -4.41 8.02 -0.09
CA ASN A 42 -4.86 9.34 -0.58
C ASN A 42 -5.29 9.35 -2.06
N ASN A 43 -5.77 8.21 -2.57
CA ASN A 43 -6.44 8.10 -3.86
C ASN A 43 -7.81 7.42 -3.69
N THR A 44 -8.62 7.39 -4.76
CA THR A 44 -10.02 6.95 -4.72
C THR A 44 -10.17 5.46 -4.44
N ALA A 45 -11.21 5.10 -3.68
CA ALA A 45 -11.49 3.72 -3.30
C ALA A 45 -11.79 2.81 -4.48
N THR A 46 -12.42 3.35 -5.52
CA THR A 46 -12.88 2.57 -6.67
C THR A 46 -11.82 2.38 -7.76
N PHE A 47 -10.75 3.16 -7.73
CA PHE A 47 -9.66 3.00 -8.67
C PHE A 47 -9.00 1.62 -8.48
N TYR A 48 -8.85 0.84 -9.55
CA TYR A 48 -8.49 -0.58 -9.53
C TYR A 48 -9.41 -1.48 -8.70
N SER A 49 -10.64 -1.04 -8.37
CA SER A 49 -11.56 -1.80 -7.50
C SER A 49 -10.96 -2.12 -6.11
N ARG A 50 -10.20 -1.21 -5.55
CA ARG A 50 -9.48 -1.40 -4.28
C ARG A 50 -10.41 -1.82 -3.15
N ASN A 51 -11.58 -1.19 -3.05
CA ASN A 51 -12.60 -1.53 -2.05
C ASN A 51 -13.03 -3.02 -2.10
N ASN A 52 -13.09 -3.62 -3.27
CA ASN A 52 -13.38 -5.05 -3.40
C ASN A 52 -12.13 -5.92 -3.18
N ALA A 53 -10.97 -5.46 -3.65
CA ALA A 53 -9.74 -6.22 -3.54
C ALA A 53 -9.29 -6.34 -2.08
N PHE A 54 -9.31 -5.25 -1.31
CA PHE A 54 -8.86 -5.27 0.09
C PHE A 54 -9.74 -6.13 0.99
N SER A 55 -11.07 -6.16 0.77
CA SER A 55 -11.97 -7.12 1.43
C SER A 55 -11.51 -8.57 1.21
N LYS A 56 -11.21 -8.95 -0.04
CA LYS A 56 -10.76 -10.29 -0.40
C LYS A 56 -9.33 -10.62 0.08
N MET A 57 -8.57 -9.61 0.45
CA MET A 57 -7.22 -9.72 1.01
C MET A 57 -7.21 -9.71 2.54
N GLY A 58 -8.37 -9.67 3.20
CA GLY A 58 -8.49 -9.79 4.64
C GLY A 58 -8.25 -8.50 5.42
N PHE A 59 -8.39 -7.33 4.79
CA PHE A 59 -8.36 -6.06 5.51
C PHE A 59 -9.71 -5.75 6.17
N ASP A 60 -9.68 -5.20 7.37
CA ASP A 60 -10.87 -4.80 8.14
C ASP A 60 -11.37 -3.43 7.70
N THR A 61 -10.48 -2.46 7.49
CA THR A 61 -10.87 -1.08 7.11
C THR A 61 -10.08 -0.54 5.93
N PHE A 62 -10.71 0.41 5.22
CA PHE A 62 -10.05 1.18 4.16
C PHE A 62 -10.43 2.66 4.23
N THR A 63 -9.48 3.52 4.60
CA THR A 63 -9.60 4.98 4.54
C THR A 63 -9.05 5.47 3.21
N SER A 64 -9.94 5.90 2.31
CA SER A 64 -9.61 6.40 0.98
C SER A 64 -9.69 7.93 0.93
N LYS A 65 -9.22 8.51 -0.18
CA LYS A 65 -9.23 9.96 -0.44
C LYS A 65 -10.59 10.62 -0.12
N GLU A 66 -11.68 9.95 -0.44
CA GLU A 66 -13.04 10.47 -0.26
C GLU A 66 -13.41 10.70 1.21
N LEU A 67 -12.68 10.05 2.11
CA LEU A 67 -12.94 10.07 3.55
C LEU A 67 -11.89 10.92 4.32
N MET A 68 -10.91 11.48 3.60
CA MET A 68 -9.86 12.32 4.16
C MET A 68 -10.17 13.79 4.03
N ASN A 69 -9.71 14.59 4.98
CA ASN A 69 -9.72 16.05 4.87
C ASN A 69 -8.52 16.55 4.03
N ILE A 70 -8.64 16.50 2.70
CA ILE A 70 -7.58 16.93 1.78
C ILE A 70 -7.55 18.45 1.71
N THR A 71 -6.49 19.06 2.21
CA THR A 71 -6.28 20.53 2.21
C THR A 71 -5.18 20.98 1.26
N GLU A 72 -4.36 20.04 0.77
CA GLU A 72 -3.17 20.36 -0.01
C GLU A 72 -2.98 19.37 -1.16
N TYR A 73 -2.62 19.90 -2.32
CA TYR A 73 -2.34 19.13 -3.53
C TYR A 73 -0.91 19.36 -3.99
N THR A 74 -0.38 18.44 -4.80
CA THR A 74 0.91 18.60 -5.48
C THR A 74 0.89 19.83 -6.38
N PRO A 75 2.04 20.43 -6.72
CA PRO A 75 2.08 21.65 -7.56
C PRO A 75 1.37 21.52 -8.91
N SER A 76 1.30 20.31 -9.49
CA SER A 76 0.49 20.05 -10.69
C SER A 76 -1.02 20.07 -10.44
N GLY A 77 -1.45 19.98 -9.19
CA GLY A 77 -2.85 19.84 -8.81
C GLY A 77 -3.42 18.43 -9.04
N SER A 78 -2.62 17.50 -9.54
CA SER A 78 -3.09 16.15 -9.92
C SER A 78 -3.39 15.28 -8.69
N TRP A 79 -2.52 15.33 -7.67
CA TRP A 79 -2.58 14.43 -6.53
C TRP A 79 -2.66 15.20 -5.19
N PRO A 80 -3.36 14.65 -4.17
CA PRO A 80 -3.19 15.12 -2.80
C PRO A 80 -1.74 14.90 -2.34
N THR A 81 -1.22 15.82 -1.53
CA THR A 81 0.09 15.58 -0.89
C THR A 81 0.00 14.42 0.11
N ASP A 82 1.12 13.69 0.28
CA ASP A 82 1.17 12.55 1.22
C ASP A 82 1.14 12.97 2.69
N LYS A 83 1.24 14.28 2.98
CA LYS A 83 1.20 14.83 4.33
C LYS A 83 -0.06 14.44 5.11
N VAL A 84 -1.22 14.33 4.44
CA VAL A 84 -2.49 13.90 5.06
C VAL A 84 -2.38 12.49 5.65
N LEU A 85 -1.59 11.62 5.03
CA LEU A 85 -1.46 10.21 5.42
C LEU A 85 -0.84 10.01 6.80
N VAL A 86 -0.09 10.98 7.36
CA VAL A 86 0.45 10.87 8.73
C VAL A 86 -0.68 10.73 9.73
N ASN A 87 -1.64 11.65 9.68
CA ASN A 87 -2.78 11.64 10.61
C ASN A 87 -3.70 10.44 10.36
N GLU A 88 -3.98 10.12 9.11
CA GLU A 88 -4.88 9.02 8.78
C GLU A 88 -4.26 7.65 9.14
N THR A 89 -2.93 7.49 9.01
CA THR A 89 -2.23 6.29 9.49
C THR A 89 -2.30 6.18 11.02
N VAL A 90 -2.10 7.28 11.74
CA VAL A 90 -2.21 7.29 13.20
C VAL A 90 -3.64 6.98 13.66
N LYS A 91 -4.65 7.55 13.01
CA LYS A 91 -6.06 7.22 13.29
C LYS A 91 -6.35 5.73 13.10
N ALA A 92 -5.82 5.13 12.03
CA ALA A 92 -5.97 3.69 11.80
C ALA A 92 -5.34 2.87 12.93
N MET A 93 -4.15 3.27 13.41
CA MET A 93 -3.49 2.64 14.57
C MET A 93 -4.23 2.89 15.90
N ASP A 94 -5.04 3.95 16.01
CA ASP A 94 -5.83 4.26 17.21
C ASP A 94 -7.21 3.60 17.20
N ALA A 95 -7.63 3.02 16.06
CA ALA A 95 -8.96 2.49 15.88
C ALA A 95 -9.19 1.17 16.65
N THR A 96 -8.14 0.45 16.98
CA THR A 96 -8.21 -0.82 17.70
C THR A 96 -7.59 -0.69 19.09
N GLU A 97 -8.43 -0.70 20.12
CA GLU A 97 -7.96 -0.64 21.52
C GLU A 97 -7.34 -1.98 21.97
N ASN A 98 -6.14 -1.91 22.57
CA ASN A 98 -5.42 -3.06 23.14
C ASN A 98 -5.08 -4.18 22.15
N GLN A 99 -4.95 -3.85 20.87
CA GLN A 99 -4.49 -4.76 19.82
C GLN A 99 -3.24 -4.17 19.15
N SER A 100 -2.50 -5.04 18.46
CA SER A 100 -1.48 -4.59 17.49
C SER A 100 -2.14 -4.32 16.16
N ASP A 101 -1.57 -3.41 15.38
CA ASP A 101 -2.14 -3.02 14.09
C ASP A 101 -1.18 -3.31 12.94
N PHE A 102 -1.75 -3.70 11.83
CA PHE A 102 -1.09 -3.70 10.52
C PHE A 102 -1.73 -2.63 9.64
N VAL A 103 -0.99 -1.58 9.34
CA VAL A 103 -1.47 -0.49 8.49
C VAL A 103 -0.71 -0.48 7.17
N TYR A 104 -1.42 -0.68 6.07
CA TYR A 104 -0.88 -0.56 4.71
C TYR A 104 -1.15 0.84 4.17
N THR A 105 -0.18 1.74 4.32
CA THR A 105 -0.26 3.12 3.83
C THR A 105 0.31 3.23 2.42
N ILE A 106 -0.48 3.74 1.48
CA ILE A 106 -0.11 3.89 0.08
C ILE A 106 -0.06 5.39 -0.26
N THR A 107 1.11 5.86 -0.70
CA THR A 107 1.32 7.25 -1.15
C THR A 107 0.96 7.42 -2.62
N VAL A 108 0.58 8.65 -3.05
CA VAL A 108 0.33 8.99 -4.45
C VAL A 108 1.00 10.28 -4.90
N GLY A 109 1.56 11.05 -3.96
CA GLY A 109 2.10 12.38 -4.26
C GLY A 109 3.24 12.40 -5.29
N SER A 110 4.03 11.34 -5.37
CA SER A 110 5.13 11.18 -6.34
C SER A 110 4.74 10.43 -7.62
N HIS A 111 3.48 10.02 -7.75
CA HIS A 111 2.97 9.32 -8.94
C HIS A 111 2.96 10.25 -10.16
N GLY A 112 3.03 9.66 -11.36
CA GLY A 112 3.12 10.31 -12.66
C GLY A 112 2.20 11.51 -12.90
N ASP A 113 2.27 12.12 -14.06
CA ASP A 113 2.02 13.48 -14.48
C ASP A 113 3.17 14.41 -14.11
N TYR A 114 4.32 14.14 -14.72
CA TYR A 114 5.53 14.98 -14.57
C TYR A 114 5.49 16.09 -15.62
N PRO A 115 5.19 17.36 -15.23
CA PRO A 115 5.04 18.46 -16.18
C PRO A 115 6.34 18.77 -16.91
N ALA A 116 6.24 18.97 -18.23
CA ALA A 116 7.37 19.42 -19.07
C ALA A 116 7.68 20.91 -18.85
N GLU A 117 6.69 21.68 -18.39
CA GLU A 117 6.84 23.07 -18.02
C GLU A 117 7.37 23.20 -16.59
N LYS A 118 8.11 24.27 -16.32
CA LYS A 118 8.56 24.59 -14.97
C LYS A 118 7.39 25.11 -14.12
N ILE A 119 6.86 24.30 -13.22
CA ILE A 119 5.74 24.67 -12.33
C ILE A 119 6.17 24.90 -10.88
N ILE A 120 7.35 24.43 -10.46
CA ILE A 120 7.91 24.73 -9.13
C ILE A 120 8.85 25.91 -9.29
N GLU A 121 8.44 27.09 -8.80
CA GLU A 121 9.24 28.33 -8.93
C GLU A 121 10.54 28.27 -8.12
N ASN A 122 10.46 27.73 -6.90
CA ASN A 122 11.58 27.62 -5.96
C ASN A 122 11.73 26.17 -5.50
N PRO A 123 12.29 25.27 -6.32
CA PRO A 123 12.47 23.88 -5.96
C PRO A 123 13.52 23.73 -4.84
N GLU A 124 13.29 22.83 -3.90
CA GLU A 124 14.27 22.51 -2.85
C GLU A 124 15.45 21.71 -3.46
N ILE A 125 15.16 20.92 -4.48
CA ILE A 125 16.17 20.15 -5.22
C ILE A 125 16.14 20.60 -6.68
N THR A 126 17.27 21.11 -7.16
CA THR A 126 17.44 21.52 -8.56
C THR A 126 18.07 20.41 -9.39
N VAL A 127 17.53 20.14 -10.58
CA VAL A 127 18.05 19.17 -11.53
C VAL A 127 18.65 19.88 -12.74
N THR A 128 19.82 19.40 -13.19
CA THR A 128 20.51 19.89 -14.37
C THR A 128 21.14 18.71 -15.14
N GLY A 129 21.32 18.87 -16.46
CA GLY A 129 22.05 17.90 -17.26
C GLY A 129 21.19 16.81 -17.90
N ALA A 130 19.86 16.94 -17.88
CA ALA A 130 18.99 16.11 -18.71
C ALA A 130 19.10 16.49 -20.20
N ALA A 131 18.45 15.73 -21.07
CA ALA A 131 18.59 15.88 -22.53
C ALA A 131 18.14 17.25 -23.05
N ASP A 132 17.13 17.84 -22.42
CA ASP A 132 16.55 19.15 -22.76
C ASP A 132 15.87 19.79 -21.54
N GLU A 133 15.32 21.00 -21.72
CA GLU A 133 14.65 21.75 -20.65
C GLU A 133 13.39 21.04 -20.13
N ALA A 134 12.60 20.42 -21.00
CA ALA A 134 11.42 19.68 -20.62
C ALA A 134 11.77 18.49 -19.72
N SER A 135 12.78 17.74 -20.09
CA SER A 135 13.31 16.62 -19.28
C SER A 135 13.88 17.10 -17.94
N ASN A 136 14.59 18.24 -17.90
CA ASN A 136 15.07 18.81 -16.65
C ASN A 136 13.88 19.17 -15.73
N ASN A 137 12.82 19.79 -16.26
CA ASN A 137 11.64 20.16 -15.49
C ASN A 137 10.90 18.93 -14.94
N GLN A 138 10.75 17.88 -15.73
CA GLN A 138 10.13 16.61 -15.32
C GLN A 138 10.92 15.95 -14.18
N TRP A 139 12.24 15.83 -14.31
CA TRP A 139 13.10 15.27 -13.28
C TRP A 139 13.12 16.15 -12.01
N GLU A 140 13.20 17.48 -12.16
CA GLU A 140 13.15 18.41 -11.03
C GLU A 140 11.82 18.28 -10.27
N TYR A 141 10.71 18.19 -11.00
CA TYR A 141 9.41 17.92 -10.40
C TYR A 141 9.41 16.60 -9.62
N TYR A 142 9.81 15.52 -10.26
CA TYR A 142 9.81 14.17 -9.67
C TYR A 142 10.65 14.10 -8.38
N VAL A 143 11.88 14.59 -8.40
CA VAL A 143 12.75 14.53 -7.21
C VAL A 143 12.22 15.37 -6.05
N ASN A 144 11.55 16.50 -6.34
CA ASN A 144 10.90 17.29 -5.29
C ASN A 144 9.65 16.58 -4.73
N MET A 145 8.92 15.81 -5.54
CA MET A 145 7.80 14.98 -5.04
C MET A 145 8.31 13.81 -4.20
N ILE A 146 9.42 13.17 -4.58
CA ILE A 146 10.08 12.16 -3.73
C ILE A 146 10.57 12.77 -2.42
N HIS A 147 11.12 14.00 -2.45
CA HIS A 147 11.50 14.71 -1.23
C HIS A 147 10.28 14.97 -0.31
N ASN A 148 9.11 15.28 -0.87
CA ASN A 148 7.88 15.40 -0.10
C ASN A 148 7.45 14.06 0.53
N THR A 149 7.63 12.95 -0.18
CA THR A 149 7.39 11.60 0.38
C THR A 149 8.39 11.27 1.50
N ASP A 150 9.66 11.67 1.37
CA ASP A 150 10.68 11.54 2.43
C ASP A 150 10.28 12.34 3.68
N ASN A 151 9.81 13.57 3.51
CA ASN A 151 9.26 14.39 4.60
C ASN A 151 8.02 13.74 5.26
N PHE A 152 7.14 13.11 4.48
CA PHE A 152 6.03 12.32 5.02
C PHE A 152 6.55 11.18 5.90
N ILE A 153 7.53 10.41 5.44
CA ILE A 153 8.13 9.30 6.20
C ILE A 153 8.73 9.81 7.51
N ALA A 154 9.49 10.92 7.48
CA ALA A 154 10.07 11.50 8.68
C ALA A 154 8.99 11.91 9.70
N ASN A 155 7.92 12.56 9.24
CA ASN A 155 6.80 12.94 10.10
C ASN A 155 6.03 11.74 10.65
N LEU A 156 5.90 10.66 9.88
CA LEU A 156 5.29 9.41 10.34
C LEU A 156 6.14 8.76 11.42
N ILE A 157 7.46 8.68 11.25
CA ILE A 157 8.40 8.18 12.26
C ILE A 157 8.28 8.99 13.56
N ASP A 158 8.21 10.31 13.46
CA ASP A 158 8.03 11.18 14.63
C ASP A 158 6.68 10.94 15.32
N ALA A 159 5.62 10.73 14.56
CA ALA A 159 4.28 10.43 15.10
C ALA A 159 4.26 9.10 15.84
N VAL A 160 4.83 8.06 15.23
CA VAL A 160 4.94 6.72 15.81
C VAL A 160 5.81 6.72 17.08
N ASN A 161 6.93 7.45 17.09
CA ASN A 161 7.77 7.60 18.28
C ASN A 161 7.03 8.26 19.46
N ARG A 162 6.14 9.24 19.17
CA ARG A 162 5.31 9.86 20.21
C ARG A 162 4.28 8.93 20.82
N ARG A 163 3.81 7.92 20.06
CA ARG A 163 2.89 6.89 20.59
C ARG A 163 3.59 5.99 21.61
N GLY A 164 4.88 5.72 21.44
CA GLY A 164 5.67 4.90 22.35
C GLY A 164 5.39 3.41 22.29
N GLU A 165 4.72 2.94 21.24
CA GLU A 165 4.47 1.53 20.97
C GLU A 165 5.58 0.95 20.09
N ASP A 166 5.91 -0.33 20.29
CA ASP A 166 6.86 -1.05 19.46
C ASP A 166 6.36 -1.12 18.01
N THR A 167 7.09 -0.47 17.12
CA THR A 167 6.64 -0.30 15.74
C THR A 167 7.77 -0.58 14.75
N ILE A 168 7.43 -1.28 13.67
CA ILE A 168 8.26 -1.42 12.48
C ILE A 168 7.59 -0.73 11.30
N ILE A 169 8.35 0.04 10.53
CA ILE A 169 7.92 0.62 9.25
C ILE A 169 8.71 -0.05 8.14
N VAL A 170 8.02 -0.62 7.17
CA VAL A 170 8.60 -1.20 5.95
C VAL A 170 8.23 -0.31 4.78
N MET A 171 9.24 0.30 4.16
CA MET A 171 9.08 1.24 3.06
C MET A 171 9.63 0.64 1.78
N PHE A 172 8.90 0.73 0.69
CA PHE A 172 9.37 0.23 -0.61
C PHE A 172 8.76 1.02 -1.76
N GLY A 173 9.52 1.15 -2.86
CA GLY A 173 8.98 1.63 -4.13
C GLY A 173 8.34 0.48 -4.88
N ASP A 174 7.12 0.68 -5.39
CA ASP A 174 6.41 -0.32 -6.19
C ASP A 174 6.90 -0.37 -7.64
N HIS A 175 7.30 0.77 -8.20
CA HIS A 175 7.90 0.91 -9.53
C HIS A 175 8.71 2.21 -9.67
N LEU A 176 9.50 2.30 -10.75
CA LEU A 176 10.20 3.52 -11.14
C LEU A 176 9.24 4.52 -11.84
N PRO A 177 9.64 5.81 -11.96
CA PRO A 177 8.86 6.81 -12.67
C PRO A 177 8.77 6.49 -14.17
N THR A 178 7.63 6.84 -14.79
CA THR A 178 7.38 6.64 -16.23
C THR A 178 8.04 7.73 -17.08
N MET A 179 9.37 7.79 -17.07
CA MET A 179 10.17 8.80 -17.79
C MET A 179 11.08 8.18 -18.87
N GLY A 180 10.64 7.05 -19.44
CA GLY A 180 11.38 6.40 -20.54
C GLY A 180 12.70 5.77 -20.14
N LEU A 181 12.86 5.39 -18.86
CA LEU A 181 14.05 4.69 -18.38
C LEU A 181 14.15 3.30 -19.00
N GLU A 182 15.37 2.93 -19.35
CA GLU A 182 15.74 1.59 -19.84
C GLU A 182 16.70 0.91 -18.86
N ASP A 183 16.90 -0.39 -18.99
CA ASP A 183 17.82 -1.17 -18.16
C ASP A 183 19.23 -0.60 -18.16
N SER A 184 19.67 -0.04 -19.30
CA SER A 184 20.99 0.60 -19.45
C SER A 184 21.16 1.87 -18.60
N ASP A 185 20.08 2.52 -18.19
CA ASP A 185 20.12 3.73 -17.36
C ASP A 185 20.26 3.39 -15.89
N MET A 186 20.01 2.13 -15.53
CA MET A 186 19.99 1.68 -14.15
C MET A 186 21.34 1.09 -13.72
N LYS A 187 21.82 1.48 -12.54
CA LYS A 187 23.00 0.82 -11.93
C LYS A 187 22.80 -0.66 -11.67
N SER A 188 21.54 -1.08 -11.47
CA SER A 188 21.14 -2.47 -11.30
C SER A 188 21.10 -3.25 -12.62
N GLY A 189 21.09 -2.58 -13.77
CA GLY A 189 20.84 -3.19 -15.07
C GLY A 189 19.43 -3.73 -15.25
N ASP A 190 18.46 -3.24 -14.46
CA ASP A 190 17.09 -3.76 -14.45
C ASP A 190 16.14 -2.69 -13.93
N ILE A 191 15.19 -2.24 -14.76
CA ILE A 191 14.18 -1.22 -14.41
C ILE A 191 13.12 -1.71 -13.43
N PHE A 192 13.00 -3.02 -13.21
CA PHE A 192 12.05 -3.60 -12.26
C PHE A 192 12.62 -3.72 -10.84
N LYS A 193 13.88 -3.36 -10.63
CA LYS A 193 14.51 -3.32 -9.30
C LYS A 193 14.27 -1.99 -8.62
N THR A 194 13.55 -2.02 -7.51
CA THR A 194 13.36 -0.89 -6.61
C THR A 194 14.13 -1.10 -5.30
N LYS A 195 14.03 -0.17 -4.38
CA LYS A 195 14.64 -0.26 -3.05
C LYS A 195 13.56 -0.43 -2.00
N TYR A 196 13.93 -1.13 -0.92
CA TYR A 196 13.17 -1.10 0.32
C TYR A 196 14.07 -0.66 1.47
N ALA A 197 13.45 -0.17 2.52
CA ALA A 197 14.09 0.14 3.79
C ALA A 197 13.18 -0.25 4.94
N THR A 198 13.78 -0.57 6.09
CA THR A 198 13.05 -0.82 7.33
C THR A 198 13.52 0.14 8.42
N TRP A 199 12.60 0.57 9.25
CA TRP A 199 12.86 1.32 10.46
C TRP A 199 12.07 0.69 11.61
N ASN A 200 12.64 0.64 12.81
CA ASN A 200 11.93 0.20 14.00
C ASN A 200 12.45 0.94 15.25
N ASN A 201 11.63 0.98 16.30
CA ASN A 201 11.97 1.64 17.58
C ASN A 201 12.23 0.66 18.74
N PHE A 202 12.24 -0.65 18.48
CA PHE A 202 12.39 -1.68 19.52
C PHE A 202 13.68 -2.52 19.38
N GLY A 203 14.61 -2.10 18.51
CA GLY A 203 15.94 -2.70 18.42
C GLY A 203 16.04 -3.97 17.58
N LEU A 204 15.10 -4.21 16.65
CA LEU A 204 15.23 -5.28 15.66
C LEU A 204 16.49 -5.04 14.81
N PRO A 205 17.42 -6.01 14.71
CA PRO A 205 18.64 -5.83 13.96
C PRO A 205 18.40 -5.62 12.47
N LYS A 206 19.17 -4.70 11.86
CA LYS A 206 19.16 -4.51 10.43
C LYS A 206 19.67 -5.76 9.70
N GLN A 207 18.93 -6.23 8.72
CA GLN A 207 19.34 -7.33 7.84
C GLN A 207 19.06 -6.91 6.38
N ASP A 208 20.13 -6.63 5.65
CA ASP A 208 20.04 -6.32 4.22
C ASP A 208 19.89 -7.62 3.43
N ALA A 209 18.93 -7.69 2.52
CA ALA A 209 18.72 -8.82 1.63
C ALA A 209 18.20 -8.36 0.26
N ASP A 210 18.63 -9.05 -0.79
CA ASP A 210 18.04 -8.91 -2.11
C ASP A 210 16.85 -9.88 -2.20
N LEU A 211 15.65 -9.34 -2.34
CA LEU A 211 14.39 -10.08 -2.28
C LEU A 211 13.54 -9.78 -3.50
N THR A 212 12.71 -10.72 -3.87
CA THR A 212 11.57 -10.42 -4.75
C THR A 212 10.47 -9.72 -3.93
N ALA A 213 9.62 -8.92 -4.60
CA ALA A 213 8.58 -8.16 -3.92
C ALA A 213 7.66 -9.04 -3.07
N TYR A 214 7.36 -10.26 -3.52
CA TYR A 214 6.50 -11.20 -2.78
C TYR A 214 7.20 -11.89 -1.60
N GLN A 215 8.53 -11.82 -1.50
CA GLN A 215 9.28 -12.33 -0.34
C GLN A 215 9.42 -11.30 0.79
N LEU A 216 9.27 -10.01 0.48
CA LEU A 216 9.61 -8.92 1.40
C LEU A 216 8.91 -9.06 2.76
N LEU A 217 7.58 -9.15 2.77
CA LEU A 217 6.83 -9.21 4.02
C LEU A 217 7.04 -10.55 4.75
N ALA A 218 7.16 -11.66 4.04
CA ALA A 218 7.50 -12.95 4.65
C ALA A 218 8.88 -12.91 5.34
N HIS A 219 9.87 -12.24 4.73
CA HIS A 219 11.18 -12.04 5.33
C HIS A 219 11.10 -11.20 6.61
N ILE A 220 10.38 -10.08 6.59
CA ILE A 220 10.22 -9.18 7.73
C ILE A 220 9.46 -9.87 8.88
N THR A 221 8.34 -10.52 8.60
CA THR A 221 7.57 -11.23 9.62
C THR A 221 8.38 -12.38 10.24
N GLY A 222 9.18 -13.09 9.44
CA GLY A 222 10.11 -14.09 9.94
C GLY A 222 11.17 -13.53 10.90
N GLN A 223 11.70 -12.33 10.65
CA GLN A 223 12.61 -11.65 11.59
C GLN A 223 11.93 -11.27 12.91
N MET A 224 10.64 -10.98 12.87
CA MET A 224 9.81 -10.68 14.05
C MET A 224 9.35 -11.94 14.79
N GLY A 225 9.65 -13.15 14.29
CA GLY A 225 9.18 -14.42 14.86
C GLY A 225 7.70 -14.71 14.58
N ILE A 226 7.11 -14.06 13.58
CA ILE A 226 5.74 -14.30 13.13
C ILE A 226 5.79 -15.31 11.97
N HIS A 227 5.15 -16.44 12.16
CA HIS A 227 5.18 -17.60 11.25
C HIS A 227 3.77 -18.05 10.84
N GLU A 228 2.86 -17.10 10.70
CA GLU A 228 1.48 -17.35 10.28
C GLU A 228 1.37 -17.36 8.74
N GLY A 229 0.34 -18.04 8.26
CA GLY A 229 0.04 -18.20 6.83
C GLY A 229 0.85 -19.32 6.14
N THR A 230 0.20 -19.96 5.19
CA THR A 230 0.82 -21.06 4.41
C THR A 230 1.88 -20.54 3.45
N MET A 231 1.57 -19.45 2.73
CA MET A 231 2.47 -18.85 1.75
C MET A 231 3.68 -18.18 2.42
N PHE A 232 3.44 -17.50 3.55
CA PHE A 232 4.51 -16.83 4.30
C PHE A 232 5.43 -17.84 4.95
N THR A 233 4.91 -18.87 5.62
CA THR A 233 5.70 -19.95 6.22
C THR A 233 6.49 -20.74 5.16
N TYR A 234 5.87 -21.02 4.02
CA TYR A 234 6.56 -21.65 2.88
C TYR A 234 7.73 -20.79 2.41
N THR A 235 7.52 -19.51 2.21
CA THR A 235 8.58 -18.57 1.80
C THR A 235 9.69 -18.47 2.84
N GLN A 236 9.35 -18.32 4.12
CA GLN A 236 10.32 -18.25 5.21
C GLN A 236 11.21 -19.49 5.33
N THR A 237 10.66 -20.67 5.02
CA THR A 237 11.37 -21.94 5.21
C THR A 237 12.02 -22.47 3.95
N GLN A 238 11.57 -22.09 2.76
CA GLN A 238 11.97 -22.69 1.49
C GLN A 238 12.63 -21.71 0.51
N ALA A 239 12.74 -20.41 0.83
CA ALA A 239 13.26 -19.39 -0.10
C ALA A 239 14.64 -19.74 -0.69
N ASP A 240 15.50 -20.42 0.06
CA ASP A 240 16.84 -20.84 -0.36
C ASP A 240 16.86 -22.21 -1.08
N SER A 241 15.70 -22.87 -1.19
CA SER A 241 15.61 -24.18 -1.86
C SER A 241 15.64 -24.04 -3.38
N SER A 242 16.35 -24.93 -4.06
CA SER A 242 16.34 -25.00 -5.53
C SER A 242 14.96 -25.31 -6.13
N THR A 243 14.02 -25.81 -5.32
CA THR A 243 12.63 -26.11 -5.71
C THR A 243 11.64 -25.05 -5.26
N TYR A 244 12.10 -23.95 -4.65
CA TYR A 244 11.24 -22.91 -4.09
C TYR A 244 10.22 -22.38 -5.10
N GLN A 245 10.68 -21.96 -6.29
CA GLN A 245 9.78 -21.39 -7.30
C GLN A 245 8.73 -22.41 -7.76
N ASN A 246 9.10 -23.65 -8.00
CA ASN A 246 8.15 -24.69 -8.40
C ASN A 246 7.09 -24.95 -7.32
N GLY A 247 7.48 -24.97 -6.05
CA GLY A 247 6.53 -25.14 -4.95
C GLY A 247 5.61 -23.92 -4.80
N LEU A 248 6.15 -22.71 -4.95
CA LEU A 248 5.37 -21.48 -4.95
C LEU A 248 4.33 -21.48 -6.07
N ASP A 249 4.72 -21.81 -7.30
CA ASP A 249 3.82 -21.89 -8.46
C ASP A 249 2.71 -22.92 -8.24
N ASN A 250 3.03 -24.07 -7.64
CA ASN A 250 2.03 -25.09 -7.32
C ASN A 250 1.04 -24.62 -6.25
N LEU A 251 1.51 -23.96 -5.19
CA LEU A 251 0.65 -23.37 -4.16
C LEU A 251 -0.28 -22.30 -4.76
N GLN A 252 0.27 -21.43 -5.59
CA GLN A 252 -0.51 -20.41 -6.28
C GLN A 252 -1.62 -21.03 -7.14
N TYR A 253 -1.27 -22.05 -7.93
CA TYR A 253 -2.24 -22.72 -8.77
C TYR A 253 -3.34 -23.37 -7.94
N ASP A 254 -2.97 -24.08 -6.86
CA ASP A 254 -3.92 -24.74 -5.97
C ASP A 254 -4.90 -23.73 -5.32
N LEU A 255 -4.39 -22.60 -4.85
CA LEU A 255 -5.19 -21.59 -4.18
C LEU A 255 -6.13 -20.82 -5.11
N LEU A 256 -5.70 -20.54 -6.35
CA LEU A 256 -6.46 -19.70 -7.29
C LEU A 256 -7.35 -20.52 -8.23
N TYR A 257 -6.95 -21.72 -8.59
CA TYR A 257 -7.58 -22.52 -9.66
C TYR A 257 -7.79 -23.98 -9.29
N GLY A 258 -7.18 -24.45 -8.20
CA GLY A 258 -7.25 -25.84 -7.75
C GLY A 258 -8.33 -26.06 -6.70
N GLU A 259 -8.18 -27.17 -5.98
CA GLU A 259 -9.12 -27.64 -4.95
C GLU A 259 -8.70 -27.20 -3.54
N ARG A 260 -7.73 -26.28 -3.42
CA ARG A 260 -7.19 -25.78 -2.16
C ARG A 260 -6.66 -26.89 -1.24
N TYR A 261 -5.92 -27.85 -1.81
CA TYR A 261 -5.32 -28.92 -1.03
C TYR A 261 -4.39 -28.43 0.07
N ALA A 262 -3.71 -27.30 -0.16
CA ALA A 262 -2.88 -26.65 0.86
C ALA A 262 -3.69 -26.24 2.12
N TYR A 263 -5.01 -26.07 1.98
CA TYR A 263 -5.96 -25.70 3.05
C TYR A 263 -6.96 -26.83 3.36
N ASN A 264 -6.64 -28.08 2.98
CA ASN A 264 -7.53 -29.25 3.14
C ASN A 264 -8.91 -29.07 2.46
N GLY A 265 -8.99 -28.27 1.40
CA GLY A 265 -10.22 -27.95 0.70
C GLY A 265 -11.11 -26.90 1.39
N GLU A 266 -10.62 -26.28 2.45
CA GLU A 266 -11.36 -25.27 3.22
C GLU A 266 -11.07 -23.84 2.73
N ASP A 267 -11.97 -22.91 3.03
CA ASP A 267 -11.76 -21.48 2.87
C ASP A 267 -11.28 -20.90 4.20
N LEU A 268 -9.96 -20.86 4.39
CA LEU A 268 -9.35 -20.39 5.64
C LEU A 268 -9.32 -18.86 5.72
N TYR A 269 -9.43 -18.18 4.61
CA TYR A 269 -9.27 -16.72 4.52
C TYR A 269 -10.48 -16.10 3.83
N PRO A 270 -11.66 -16.06 4.49
CA PRO A 270 -12.85 -15.45 3.91
C PRO A 270 -12.65 -13.94 3.70
N ALA A 271 -13.36 -13.39 2.72
CA ALA A 271 -13.40 -11.94 2.54
C ALA A 271 -14.00 -11.26 3.78
N THR A 272 -13.47 -10.10 4.15
CA THR A 272 -13.98 -9.29 5.25
C THR A 272 -15.19 -8.44 4.82
N ASP A 273 -15.97 -7.98 5.78
CA ASP A 273 -17.00 -6.94 5.61
C ASP A 273 -16.34 -5.54 5.60
N LEU A 274 -15.32 -5.35 4.76
CA LEU A 274 -14.47 -4.15 4.70
C LEU A 274 -15.24 -2.87 5.06
N VAL A 275 -14.88 -2.25 6.18
CA VAL A 275 -15.46 -0.98 6.61
C VAL A 275 -14.72 0.18 5.96
N MET A 276 -15.46 1.11 5.38
CA MET A 276 -14.87 2.31 4.80
C MET A 276 -14.68 3.36 5.89
N ASP A 277 -13.41 3.76 6.12
CA ASP A 277 -12.95 4.59 7.23
C ASP A 277 -12.86 3.84 8.59
N VAL A 278 -12.17 4.48 9.53
CA VAL A 278 -12.06 4.05 10.93
C VAL A 278 -12.89 4.94 11.86
N GLU A 279 -13.44 6.04 11.37
CA GLU A 279 -14.28 6.98 12.12
C GLU A 279 -15.77 6.79 11.79
N ASP A 280 -16.63 6.94 12.77
CA ASP A 280 -18.09 6.90 12.57
C ASP A 280 -18.54 8.10 11.71
N VAL A 281 -19.30 7.80 10.65
CA VAL A 281 -19.88 8.81 9.79
C VAL A 281 -21.31 9.10 10.19
N ASN A 282 -21.59 10.32 10.64
CA ASN A 282 -22.97 10.77 10.91
C ASN A 282 -23.63 11.38 9.68
N VAL A 283 -24.79 10.87 9.32
CA VAL A 283 -25.65 11.49 8.32
C VAL A 283 -26.31 12.73 8.92
N THR A 284 -25.84 13.91 8.59
CA THR A 284 -26.39 15.19 9.12
C THR A 284 -27.65 15.61 8.41
N SER A 285 -27.81 15.34 7.13
CA SER A 285 -29.03 15.57 6.38
C SER A 285 -29.11 14.75 5.07
N VAL A 286 -30.32 14.52 4.62
CA VAL A 286 -30.60 13.94 3.31
C VAL A 286 -31.55 14.86 2.56
N ARG A 287 -31.20 15.29 1.35
CA ARG A 287 -32.06 16.12 0.50
C ARG A 287 -32.31 15.42 -0.84
N LYS A 288 -33.57 15.33 -1.21
CA LYS A 288 -33.97 14.86 -2.53
C LYS A 288 -34.01 16.02 -3.50
N ASN A 289 -33.27 15.93 -4.60
CA ASN A 289 -33.41 16.88 -5.70
C ASN A 289 -34.62 16.48 -6.55
N ALA A 290 -35.66 17.32 -6.52
CA ALA A 290 -36.93 17.06 -7.22
C ALA A 290 -36.82 17.13 -8.76
N LEU A 291 -35.77 17.82 -9.28
CA LEU A 291 -35.61 18.01 -10.73
C LEU A 291 -34.96 16.81 -11.42
N ASN A 292 -34.07 16.10 -10.75
CA ASN A 292 -33.33 14.98 -11.37
C ASN A 292 -33.44 13.67 -10.58
N ASN A 293 -34.30 13.62 -9.59
CA ASN A 293 -34.54 12.46 -8.72
C ASN A 293 -33.28 11.90 -8.02
N THR A 294 -32.27 12.75 -7.79
CA THR A 294 -31.06 12.38 -7.05
C THR A 294 -31.23 12.62 -5.56
N LEU A 295 -30.52 11.85 -4.76
CA LEU A 295 -30.37 12.04 -3.32
C LEU A 295 -29.02 12.66 -3.04
N ALA A 296 -28.99 13.79 -2.34
CA ALA A 296 -27.76 14.33 -1.74
C ALA A 296 -27.75 13.95 -0.26
N VAL A 297 -26.72 13.22 0.15
CA VAL A 297 -26.48 12.83 1.54
C VAL A 297 -25.35 13.72 2.06
N TYR A 298 -25.60 14.43 3.15
CA TYR A 298 -24.60 15.25 3.82
C TYR A 298 -24.09 14.47 5.03
N LEU A 299 -22.79 14.21 5.01
CA LEU A 299 -22.08 13.50 6.06
C LEU A 299 -21.27 14.53 6.87
N SER A 300 -21.18 14.36 8.16
CA SER A 300 -20.16 15.01 8.98
C SER A 300 -19.32 13.92 9.63
N LEU A 301 -18.01 14.02 9.48
CA LEU A 301 -17.09 13.30 10.33
C LEU A 301 -17.17 13.93 11.72
N ILE A 302 -17.37 13.10 12.72
CA ILE A 302 -17.28 13.57 14.11
C ILE A 302 -15.80 13.52 14.48
N HIS A 303 -15.19 14.70 14.54
CA HIS A 303 -13.94 14.83 15.28
C HIS A 303 -14.30 14.96 16.76
N ILE A 304 -14.08 13.92 17.53
CA ILE A 304 -14.13 13.96 18.99
C ILE A 304 -12.78 14.40 19.53
#